data_2d2f5f4e39788327ffe42bd7654f3357
#
_entry.id   2d2f5f4e39788327ffe42bd7654f3357
#
_cell.length_a   1.000
_cell.length_b   1.000
_cell.length_c   1.000
_cell.angle_alpha   90.00
_cell.angle_beta   90.00
_cell.angle_gamma   90.00
#
_symmetry.space_group_name_H-M   'P 1'
#
loop_
_entity.id
_entity.type
_entity.pdbx_description
1 polymer ?
#
loop_
_entity_poly.entity_id
_entity_poly.type
_entity_poly.pdbx_seq_one_letter_code
_entity_poly.pdbx_strand_id
1 'polypeptide(L)'
;MYSTKEIASLVNVHPNTVRIYEEWKYISPVPRADNGYRVFSELHLFQLQLARTAFHCEIIQDHSRAKARAVVEASGKSDFKQAFRLAHIYLAHLEQEYQLALEAIQLVEQWLNGNESLSNQTYTRSKVTQILKLSPEILRNWERNGLLTVPRLPNGYRIYTERELNRMKIIRTLRAAHYSMSAILRLFNTSEQSKELSIKEVLDTPGEYEDIVTVTDRLIYSLEEAIQKAKEVIQLLEPKNKNDFPL
;
A
#
# COMPACT_ATOMS: atom_id res chain seq x y z
N MET A 1 11.53 -3.79 34.82
CA MET A 1 10.56 -4.92 34.72
C MET A 1 9.18 -4.36 34.72
N TYR A 2 8.27 -4.83 33.83
CA TYR A 2 6.93 -4.28 33.62
C TYR A 2 5.88 -5.37 33.72
N SER A 3 4.71 -5.06 34.26
CA SER A 3 3.50 -5.86 34.13
C SER A 3 2.87 -5.71 32.74
N THR A 4 1.93 -6.58 32.37
CA THR A 4 1.21 -6.47 31.08
C THR A 4 0.49 -5.13 30.92
N LYS A 5 -0.06 -4.57 32.00
CA LYS A 5 -0.79 -3.29 31.96
C LYS A 5 0.18 -2.12 31.73
N GLU A 6 1.30 -2.10 32.44
CA GLU A 6 2.32 -1.04 32.32
C GLU A 6 2.94 -1.02 30.94
N ILE A 7 3.42 -2.18 30.44
CA ILE A 7 4.06 -2.22 29.12
C ILE A 7 3.07 -1.88 27.99
N ALA A 8 1.81 -2.31 28.10
CA ALA A 8 0.76 -1.96 27.14
C ALA A 8 0.51 -0.45 27.11
N SER A 9 0.51 0.20 28.28
CA SER A 9 0.37 1.66 28.38
C SER A 9 1.56 2.39 27.73
N LEU A 10 2.81 1.92 27.96
CA LEU A 10 4.02 2.51 27.40
C LEU A 10 4.06 2.51 25.86
N VAL A 11 3.45 1.51 25.23
CA VAL A 11 3.38 1.40 23.75
C VAL A 11 2.00 1.77 23.19
N ASN A 12 1.13 2.33 24.02
CA ASN A 12 -0.21 2.79 23.67
C ASN A 12 -1.05 1.71 22.94
N VAL A 13 -1.17 0.53 23.57
CA VAL A 13 -2.01 -0.57 23.08
C VAL A 13 -2.87 -1.15 24.20
N HIS A 14 -3.90 -1.89 23.83
CA HIS A 14 -4.65 -2.68 24.80
C HIS A 14 -3.80 -3.86 25.33
N PRO A 15 -3.87 -4.24 26.62
CA PRO A 15 -3.13 -5.38 27.19
C PRO A 15 -3.29 -6.69 26.41
N ASN A 16 -4.43 -6.90 25.76
CA ASN A 16 -4.65 -8.08 24.93
C ASN A 16 -3.77 -8.08 23.68
N THR A 17 -3.47 -6.90 23.10
CA THR A 17 -2.55 -6.79 21.96
C THR A 17 -1.16 -7.28 22.32
N VAL A 18 -0.67 -6.98 23.53
CA VAL A 18 0.62 -7.48 24.03
C VAL A 18 0.63 -9.01 24.10
N ARG A 19 -0.48 -9.63 24.56
CA ARG A 19 -0.61 -11.09 24.61
C ARG A 19 -0.62 -11.71 23.22
N ILE A 20 -1.32 -11.10 22.27
CA ILE A 20 -1.35 -11.53 20.88
C ILE A 20 0.04 -11.44 20.25
N TYR A 21 0.81 -10.38 20.53
CA TYR A 21 2.18 -10.23 20.01
C TYR A 21 3.14 -11.28 20.58
N GLU A 22 2.97 -11.67 21.86
CA GLU A 22 3.68 -12.80 22.44
C GLU A 22 3.31 -14.13 21.73
N GLU A 23 2.03 -14.40 21.54
CA GLU A 23 1.50 -15.59 20.88
C GLU A 23 2.00 -15.71 19.42
N TRP A 24 2.01 -14.59 18.69
CA TRP A 24 2.51 -14.53 17.32
C TRP A 24 4.04 -14.45 17.21
N LYS A 25 4.76 -14.51 18.36
CA LYS A 25 6.22 -14.46 18.42
C LYS A 25 6.81 -13.15 17.85
N TYR A 26 6.08 -12.05 17.98
CA TYR A 26 6.56 -10.71 17.63
C TYR A 26 7.44 -10.11 18.73
N ILE A 27 7.41 -10.69 19.92
CA ILE A 27 8.33 -10.43 21.02
C ILE A 27 8.93 -11.75 21.50
N SER A 28 10.06 -11.67 22.18
CA SER A 28 10.73 -12.82 22.79
C SER A 28 9.83 -13.49 23.84
N PRO A 29 10.06 -14.77 24.19
CA PRO A 29 9.28 -15.44 25.23
C PRO A 29 9.30 -14.65 26.54
N VAL A 30 8.11 -14.43 27.12
CA VAL A 30 7.97 -13.62 28.33
C VAL A 30 8.02 -14.52 29.56
N PRO A 31 9.00 -14.32 30.47
CA PRO A 31 9.06 -15.08 31.73
C PRO A 31 7.87 -14.77 32.63
N ARG A 32 7.58 -15.71 33.53
CA ARG A 32 6.52 -15.56 34.54
C ARG A 32 7.16 -15.53 35.93
N ALA A 33 6.62 -14.67 36.78
CA ALA A 33 6.95 -14.63 38.18
C ALA A 33 6.35 -15.86 38.92
N ASP A 34 6.74 -16.08 40.15
CA ASP A 34 6.27 -17.19 40.99
C ASP A 34 4.76 -17.22 41.15
N ASN A 35 4.11 -16.07 41.06
CA ASN A 35 2.66 -15.92 41.07
C ASN A 35 1.98 -16.17 39.71
N GLY A 36 2.72 -16.61 38.71
CA GLY A 36 2.23 -16.93 37.36
C GLY A 36 2.05 -15.72 36.41
N TYR A 37 2.22 -14.50 36.89
CA TYR A 37 2.07 -13.30 36.07
C TYR A 37 3.28 -13.07 35.12
N ARG A 38 3.02 -12.51 33.94
CA ARG A 38 4.04 -12.13 32.96
C ARG A 38 4.91 -11.00 33.49
N VAL A 39 6.21 -11.08 33.27
CA VAL A 39 7.20 -10.06 33.63
C VAL A 39 7.96 -9.63 32.38
N PHE A 40 7.74 -8.40 31.95
CA PHE A 40 8.36 -7.86 30.74
C PHE A 40 9.64 -7.08 31.09
N SER A 41 10.62 -7.18 30.21
CA SER A 41 11.90 -6.46 30.29
C SER A 41 11.95 -5.29 29.30
N GLU A 42 13.03 -4.51 29.33
CA GLU A 42 13.35 -3.47 28.32
C GLU A 42 13.42 -4.04 26.90
N LEU A 43 13.89 -5.29 26.77
CA LEU A 43 13.89 -5.99 25.49
C LEU A 43 12.49 -6.12 24.92
N HIS A 44 11.53 -6.55 25.72
CA HIS A 44 10.13 -6.68 25.28
C HIS A 44 9.51 -5.32 24.95
N LEU A 45 9.86 -4.27 25.71
CA LEU A 45 9.43 -2.90 25.42
C LEU A 45 9.94 -2.44 24.05
N PHE A 46 11.23 -2.64 23.79
CA PHE A 46 11.85 -2.35 22.49
C PHE A 46 11.17 -3.11 21.34
N GLN A 47 10.96 -4.41 21.49
CA GLN A 47 10.33 -5.25 20.47
C GLN A 47 8.88 -4.83 20.18
N LEU A 48 8.14 -4.43 21.21
CA LEU A 48 6.78 -3.89 21.06
C LEU A 48 6.79 -2.53 20.35
N GLN A 49 7.70 -1.63 20.68
CA GLN A 49 7.86 -0.35 19.99
C GLN A 49 8.19 -0.55 18.52
N LEU A 50 9.15 -1.44 18.21
CA LEU A 50 9.52 -1.78 16.86
C LEU A 50 8.32 -2.34 16.07
N ALA A 51 7.58 -3.28 16.65
CA ALA A 51 6.39 -3.86 16.02
C ALA A 51 5.31 -2.81 15.76
N ARG A 52 5.07 -1.89 16.71
CA ARG A 52 4.13 -0.78 16.55
C ARG A 52 4.53 0.16 15.43
N THR A 53 5.82 0.50 15.33
CA THR A 53 6.34 1.35 14.25
C THR A 53 6.24 0.65 12.90
N ALA A 54 6.62 -0.63 12.82
CA ALA A 54 6.57 -1.41 11.58
C ALA A 54 5.14 -1.65 11.06
N PHE A 55 4.15 -1.74 11.95
CA PHE A 55 2.74 -1.92 11.61
C PHE A 55 1.91 -0.65 11.71
N HIS A 56 2.55 0.51 11.80
CA HIS A 56 1.84 1.79 11.94
C HIS A 56 0.98 2.11 10.72
N CYS A 57 1.52 1.90 9.53
CA CYS A 57 0.80 2.13 8.29
C CYS A 57 -0.11 0.96 7.99
N GLU A 58 -1.40 1.24 7.82
CA GLU A 58 -2.33 0.28 7.22
C GLU A 58 -1.85 -0.04 5.81
N ILE A 59 -1.85 -1.29 5.51
CA ILE A 59 -1.03 -1.93 4.49
C ILE A 59 -1.52 -1.62 3.11
N ILE A 60 -0.62 -1.03 2.32
CA ILE A 60 -0.84 -0.73 0.91
C ILE A 60 -1.04 -2.04 0.12
N GLN A 61 -0.39 -3.14 0.53
CA GLN A 61 -0.48 -4.45 -0.14
C GLN A 61 0.02 -5.59 0.74
N ASP A 62 -0.46 -6.81 0.46
CA ASP A 62 -0.07 -8.04 1.15
C ASP A 62 1.45 -8.27 1.18
N HIS A 63 2.17 -7.92 0.10
CA HIS A 63 3.62 -8.10 0.00
C HIS A 63 4.39 -7.15 0.92
N SER A 64 3.95 -5.91 1.09
CA SER A 64 4.55 -4.95 2.02
C SER A 64 4.33 -5.40 3.47
N ARG A 65 3.16 -5.93 3.79
CA ARG A 65 2.84 -6.51 5.10
C ARG A 65 3.72 -7.70 5.44
N ALA A 66 3.94 -8.59 4.49
CA ALA A 66 4.79 -9.75 4.71
C ALA A 66 6.24 -9.33 5.04
N LYS A 67 6.76 -8.27 4.37
CA LYS A 67 8.10 -7.74 4.65
C LYS A 67 8.19 -7.07 6.03
N ALA A 68 7.23 -6.23 6.39
CA ALA A 68 7.16 -5.63 7.72
C ALA A 68 7.09 -6.70 8.82
N ARG A 69 6.24 -7.72 8.63
CA ARG A 69 6.12 -8.86 9.53
C ARG A 69 7.43 -9.61 9.71
N ALA A 70 8.16 -9.88 8.63
CA ALA A 70 9.45 -10.58 8.70
C ALA A 70 10.48 -9.83 9.55
N VAL A 71 10.49 -8.49 9.51
CA VAL A 71 11.32 -7.66 10.40
C VAL A 71 10.95 -7.88 11.87
N VAL A 72 9.65 -7.82 12.17
CA VAL A 72 9.14 -7.98 13.54
C VAL A 72 9.40 -9.39 14.08
N GLU A 73 9.20 -10.43 13.27
CA GLU A 73 9.48 -11.83 13.64
C GLU A 73 10.96 -12.08 13.91
N ALA A 74 11.85 -11.48 13.10
CA ALA A 74 13.29 -11.57 13.35
C ALA A 74 13.67 -10.87 14.68
N SER A 75 13.10 -9.70 14.95
CA SER A 75 13.26 -9.01 16.23
C SER A 75 12.73 -9.84 17.40
N GLY A 76 11.56 -10.47 17.27
CA GLY A 76 10.97 -11.35 18.27
C GLY A 76 11.85 -12.57 18.64
N LYS A 77 12.68 -13.00 17.69
CA LYS A 77 13.72 -14.04 17.92
C LYS A 77 15.03 -13.47 18.46
N SER A 78 15.09 -12.17 18.75
CA SER A 78 16.31 -11.45 19.13
C SER A 78 17.42 -11.49 18.06
N ASP A 79 17.10 -11.84 16.82
CA ASP A 79 18.02 -11.76 15.67
C ASP A 79 17.98 -10.35 15.06
N PHE A 80 18.57 -9.39 15.78
CA PHE A 80 18.56 -7.99 15.39
C PHE A 80 19.39 -7.72 14.12
N LYS A 81 20.40 -8.53 13.86
CA LYS A 81 21.19 -8.44 12.63
C LYS A 81 20.34 -8.78 11.41
N GLN A 82 19.56 -9.83 11.52
CA GLN A 82 18.62 -10.21 10.45
C GLN A 82 17.45 -9.21 10.36
N ALA A 83 16.89 -8.76 11.49
CA ALA A 83 15.85 -7.74 11.50
C ALA A 83 16.30 -6.45 10.80
N PHE A 84 17.53 -6.00 11.04
CA PHE A 84 18.13 -4.83 10.38
C PHE A 84 18.25 -5.01 8.86
N ARG A 85 18.73 -6.17 8.40
CA ARG A 85 18.80 -6.48 6.96
C ARG A 85 17.38 -6.48 6.32
N LEU A 86 16.42 -7.12 6.97
CA LEU A 86 15.05 -7.19 6.49
C LEU A 86 14.38 -5.81 6.47
N ALA A 87 14.69 -4.92 7.42
CA ALA A 87 14.20 -3.55 7.43
C ALA A 87 14.69 -2.75 6.22
N HIS A 88 15.95 -2.92 5.80
CA HIS A 88 16.45 -2.32 4.56
C HIS A 88 15.78 -2.88 3.30
N ILE A 89 15.52 -4.19 3.26
CA ILE A 89 14.76 -4.80 2.14
C ILE A 89 13.32 -4.27 2.10
N TYR A 90 12.70 -4.08 3.27
CA TYR A 90 11.37 -3.50 3.38
C TYR A 90 11.34 -2.04 2.89
N LEU A 91 12.29 -1.21 3.33
CA LEU A 91 12.42 0.17 2.87
C LEU A 91 12.62 0.25 1.36
N ALA A 92 13.57 -0.50 0.80
CA ALA A 92 13.84 -0.52 -0.64
C ALA A 92 12.59 -0.93 -1.47
N HIS A 93 11.80 -1.87 -0.95
CA HIS A 93 10.53 -2.24 -1.59
C HIS A 93 9.52 -1.09 -1.59
N LEU A 94 9.35 -0.40 -0.46
CA LEU A 94 8.43 0.75 -0.39
C LEU A 94 8.87 1.90 -1.31
N GLU A 95 10.17 2.18 -1.39
CA GLU A 95 10.72 3.18 -2.29
C GLU A 95 10.50 2.80 -3.77
N GLN A 96 10.60 1.52 -4.10
CA GLN A 96 10.28 1.02 -5.45
C GLN A 96 8.79 1.20 -5.79
N GLU A 97 7.88 0.84 -4.88
CA GLU A 97 6.43 1.04 -5.06
C GLU A 97 6.09 2.53 -5.23
N TYR A 98 6.74 3.40 -4.47
CA TYR A 98 6.58 4.85 -4.58
C TYR A 98 7.02 5.38 -5.97
N GLN A 99 8.16 4.91 -6.48
CA GLN A 99 8.62 5.29 -7.81
C GLN A 99 7.67 4.80 -8.92
N LEU A 100 7.18 3.56 -8.83
CA LEU A 100 6.19 3.03 -9.77
C LEU A 100 4.89 3.84 -9.77
N ALA A 101 4.44 4.30 -8.60
CA ALA A 101 3.26 5.15 -8.50
C ALA A 101 3.47 6.53 -9.14
N LEU A 102 4.64 7.14 -8.96
CA LEU A 102 4.99 8.42 -9.61
C LEU A 102 5.14 8.27 -11.13
N GLU A 103 5.79 7.22 -11.61
CA GLU A 103 5.92 6.93 -13.05
C GLU A 103 4.53 6.76 -13.70
N ALA A 104 3.61 6.09 -13.01
CA ALA A 104 2.24 5.93 -13.50
C ALA A 104 1.52 7.28 -13.65
N ILE A 105 1.71 8.21 -12.69
CA ILE A 105 1.17 9.57 -12.78
C ILE A 105 1.73 10.29 -14.01
N GLN A 106 3.06 10.30 -14.17
CA GLN A 106 3.71 10.97 -15.31
C GLN A 106 3.23 10.44 -16.67
N LEU A 107 3.08 9.13 -16.80
CA LEU A 107 2.54 8.52 -18.02
C LEU A 107 1.10 8.97 -18.28
N VAL A 108 0.27 9.05 -17.25
CA VAL A 108 -1.12 9.53 -17.36
C VAL A 108 -1.17 11.01 -17.77
N GLU A 109 -0.31 11.85 -17.18
CA GLU A 109 -0.18 13.26 -17.55
C GLU A 109 0.18 13.43 -19.02
N GLN A 110 1.14 12.65 -19.51
CA GLN A 110 1.52 12.67 -20.93
C GLN A 110 0.36 12.27 -21.84
N TRP A 111 -0.42 11.26 -21.47
CA TRP A 111 -1.58 10.84 -22.27
C TRP A 111 -2.74 11.83 -22.25
N LEU A 112 -2.98 12.50 -21.12
CA LEU A 112 -4.07 13.49 -21.02
C LEU A 112 -3.71 14.82 -21.70
N ASN A 113 -2.42 15.21 -21.67
CA ASN A 113 -1.93 16.43 -22.30
C ASN A 113 -1.55 16.25 -23.78
N GLY A 114 -1.40 15.00 -24.24
CA GLY A 114 -1.13 14.70 -25.64
C GLY A 114 -2.34 15.07 -26.51
N ASN A 115 -2.15 15.96 -27.46
CA ASN A 115 -3.09 16.21 -28.56
C ASN A 115 -3.12 14.99 -29.49
N GLU A 116 -3.70 13.88 -29.04
CA GLU A 116 -3.90 12.72 -29.91
C GLU A 116 -4.92 13.09 -30.98
N SER A 117 -4.48 13.11 -32.24
CA SER A 117 -5.39 13.07 -33.38
C SER A 117 -6.16 11.75 -33.29
N LEU A 118 -7.39 11.81 -32.75
CA LEU A 118 -8.25 10.64 -32.65
C LEU A 118 -8.49 10.07 -34.05
N SER A 119 -7.91 8.92 -34.32
CA SER A 119 -8.20 8.20 -35.56
C SER A 119 -9.63 7.67 -35.49
N ASN A 120 -10.32 7.59 -36.64
CA ASN A 120 -11.64 6.98 -36.73
C ASN A 120 -11.60 5.44 -36.64
N GLN A 121 -10.45 4.89 -36.19
CA GLN A 121 -10.27 3.44 -36.09
C GLN A 121 -11.09 2.87 -34.93
N THR A 122 -11.74 1.76 -35.22
CA THR A 122 -12.55 1.03 -34.24
C THR A 122 -12.00 -0.37 -33.99
N TYR A 123 -12.17 -0.85 -32.79
CA TYR A 123 -11.64 -2.12 -32.34
C TYR A 123 -12.74 -3.01 -31.78
N THR A 124 -12.64 -4.31 -32.03
CA THR A 124 -13.47 -5.31 -31.37
C THR A 124 -12.94 -5.58 -29.96
N ARG A 125 -13.78 -6.15 -29.08
CA ARG A 125 -13.38 -6.56 -27.74
C ARG A 125 -12.17 -7.50 -27.75
N SER A 126 -12.14 -8.47 -28.67
CA SER A 126 -11.02 -9.41 -28.80
C SER A 126 -9.73 -8.68 -29.15
N LYS A 127 -9.77 -7.70 -30.05
CA LYS A 127 -8.59 -6.92 -30.44
C LYS A 127 -8.07 -6.07 -29.27
N VAL A 128 -8.98 -5.44 -28.50
CA VAL A 128 -8.62 -4.65 -27.32
C VAL A 128 -7.97 -5.52 -26.25
N THR A 129 -8.54 -6.68 -25.93
CA THR A 129 -7.96 -7.60 -24.94
C THR A 129 -6.58 -8.09 -25.36
N GLN A 130 -6.37 -8.32 -26.66
CA GLN A 130 -5.05 -8.69 -27.20
C GLN A 130 -4.03 -7.55 -27.07
N ILE A 131 -4.40 -6.31 -27.47
CA ILE A 131 -3.52 -5.12 -27.39
C ILE A 131 -3.11 -4.86 -25.94
N LEU A 132 -4.07 -4.88 -25.02
CA LEU A 132 -3.84 -4.53 -23.61
C LEU A 132 -3.36 -5.73 -22.77
N LYS A 133 -3.32 -6.93 -23.33
CA LYS A 133 -3.01 -8.19 -22.62
C LYS A 133 -3.88 -8.36 -21.35
N LEU A 134 -5.17 -8.12 -21.49
CA LEU A 134 -6.17 -8.22 -20.41
C LEU A 134 -7.18 -9.31 -20.69
N SER A 135 -7.73 -9.91 -19.63
CA SER A 135 -8.86 -10.84 -19.80
C SER A 135 -10.16 -10.09 -20.07
N PRO A 136 -11.12 -10.73 -20.78
CA PRO A 136 -12.45 -10.16 -20.98
C PRO A 136 -13.20 -9.83 -19.69
N GLU A 137 -12.92 -10.55 -18.60
CA GLU A 137 -13.50 -10.35 -17.27
C GLU A 137 -13.06 -9.02 -16.66
N ILE A 138 -11.79 -8.65 -16.82
CA ILE A 138 -11.26 -7.37 -16.36
C ILE A 138 -12.00 -6.21 -17.02
N LEU A 139 -12.23 -6.26 -18.33
CA LEU A 139 -12.99 -5.22 -19.03
C LEU A 139 -14.44 -5.13 -18.53
N ARG A 140 -15.10 -6.29 -18.30
CA ARG A 140 -16.46 -6.30 -17.71
C ARG A 140 -16.47 -5.73 -16.29
N ASN A 141 -15.44 -6.01 -15.52
CA ASN A 141 -15.28 -5.46 -14.16
C ASN A 141 -15.14 -3.94 -14.20
N TRP A 142 -14.30 -3.40 -15.07
CA TRP A 142 -14.15 -1.95 -15.24
C TRP A 142 -15.42 -1.27 -15.71
N GLU A 143 -16.14 -1.88 -16.66
CA GLU A 143 -17.45 -1.38 -17.15
C GLU A 143 -18.48 -1.38 -16.00
N ARG A 144 -18.56 -2.46 -15.21
CA ARG A 144 -19.50 -2.59 -14.08
C ARG A 144 -19.23 -1.57 -12.97
N ASN A 145 -17.96 -1.24 -12.72
CA ASN A 145 -17.55 -0.27 -11.72
C ASN A 145 -17.50 1.18 -12.25
N GLY A 146 -18.01 1.44 -13.45
CA GLY A 146 -18.11 2.79 -14.00
C GLY A 146 -16.81 3.38 -14.54
N LEU A 147 -15.69 2.64 -14.48
CA LEU A 147 -14.40 3.10 -15.02
C LEU A 147 -14.39 3.22 -16.54
N LEU A 148 -15.25 2.46 -17.21
CA LEU A 148 -15.31 2.36 -18.65
C LEU A 148 -16.76 2.39 -19.13
N THR A 149 -17.10 3.34 -20.00
CA THR A 149 -18.36 3.38 -20.74
C THR A 149 -18.07 3.03 -22.20
N VAL A 150 -18.68 1.96 -22.69
CA VAL A 150 -18.41 1.45 -24.04
C VAL A 150 -19.62 1.64 -24.92
N PRO A 151 -19.51 2.39 -26.03
CA PRO A 151 -20.57 2.51 -27.03
C PRO A 151 -20.97 1.16 -27.61
N ARG A 152 -22.22 1.06 -28.03
CA ARG A 152 -22.80 -0.14 -28.69
C ARG A 152 -23.32 0.19 -30.06
N LEU A 153 -23.09 -0.71 -30.98
CA LEU A 153 -23.71 -0.69 -32.29
C LEU A 153 -25.24 -0.98 -32.17
N PRO A 154 -26.05 -0.66 -33.19
CA PRO A 154 -27.47 -1.00 -33.17
C PRO A 154 -27.82 -2.47 -32.95
N ASN A 155 -26.90 -3.38 -33.31
CA ASN A 155 -27.00 -4.81 -33.07
C ASN A 155 -26.58 -5.24 -31.64
N GLY A 156 -26.28 -4.28 -30.74
CA GLY A 156 -25.92 -4.51 -29.35
C GLY A 156 -24.42 -4.84 -29.10
N TYR A 157 -23.61 -5.01 -30.14
CA TYR A 157 -22.19 -5.28 -29.99
C TYR A 157 -21.41 -4.05 -29.50
N ARG A 158 -20.46 -4.28 -28.58
CA ARG A 158 -19.55 -3.24 -28.09
C ARG A 158 -18.56 -2.84 -29.18
N ILE A 159 -18.35 -1.55 -29.33
CA ILE A 159 -17.34 -0.96 -30.22
C ILE A 159 -16.42 -0.08 -29.39
N TYR A 160 -15.13 -0.19 -29.63
CA TYR A 160 -14.09 0.57 -28.94
C TYR A 160 -13.43 1.49 -29.95
N THR A 161 -13.37 2.77 -29.64
CA THR A 161 -12.64 3.76 -30.41
C THR A 161 -11.24 3.96 -29.77
N GLU A 162 -10.41 4.80 -30.36
CA GLU A 162 -9.13 5.22 -29.80
C GLU A 162 -9.30 5.83 -28.38
N ARG A 163 -10.41 6.57 -28.16
CA ARG A 163 -10.75 7.16 -26.87
C ARG A 163 -10.90 6.10 -25.78
N GLU A 164 -11.68 5.06 -26.01
CA GLU A 164 -11.87 3.97 -25.06
C GLU A 164 -10.55 3.20 -24.87
N LEU A 165 -9.76 3.01 -25.93
CA LEU A 165 -8.47 2.33 -25.83
C LEU A 165 -7.49 3.11 -24.94
N ASN A 166 -7.42 4.43 -25.09
CA ASN A 166 -6.54 5.29 -24.28
C ASN A 166 -7.00 5.33 -22.83
N ARG A 167 -8.31 5.47 -22.58
CA ARG A 167 -8.88 5.35 -21.22
C ARG A 167 -8.50 4.01 -20.57
N MET A 168 -8.57 2.90 -21.29
CA MET A 168 -8.17 1.58 -20.79
C MET A 168 -6.66 1.47 -20.54
N LYS A 169 -5.80 2.11 -21.35
CA LYS A 169 -4.35 2.20 -21.07
C LYS A 169 -4.09 2.90 -19.74
N ILE A 170 -4.75 4.04 -19.49
CA ILE A 170 -4.68 4.79 -18.22
C ILE A 170 -5.10 3.91 -17.05
N ILE A 171 -6.30 3.30 -17.12
CA ILE A 171 -6.79 2.41 -16.05
C ILE A 171 -5.79 1.30 -15.78
N ARG A 172 -5.28 0.63 -16.82
CA ARG A 172 -4.31 -0.46 -16.68
C ARG A 172 -3.04 0.02 -15.98
N THR A 173 -2.49 1.17 -16.37
CA THR A 173 -1.25 1.72 -15.79
C THR A 173 -1.44 2.06 -14.32
N LEU A 174 -2.51 2.77 -13.97
CA LEU A 174 -2.79 3.13 -12.59
C LEU A 174 -3.10 1.88 -11.73
N ARG A 175 -3.84 0.90 -12.27
CA ARG A 175 -4.08 -0.37 -11.57
C ARG A 175 -2.82 -1.20 -11.37
N ALA A 176 -1.88 -1.18 -12.32
CA ALA A 176 -0.57 -1.81 -12.17
C ALA A 176 0.30 -1.13 -11.10
N ALA A 177 0.16 0.18 -10.92
CA ALA A 177 0.77 0.97 -9.85
C ALA A 177 -0.08 0.97 -8.56
N HIS A 178 -1.09 0.11 -8.47
CA HIS A 178 -1.91 -0.18 -7.28
C HIS A 178 -2.90 0.91 -6.84
N TYR A 179 -3.15 1.93 -7.65
CA TYR A 179 -4.23 2.88 -7.38
C TYR A 179 -5.59 2.19 -7.29
N SER A 180 -6.44 2.64 -6.36
CA SER A 180 -7.79 2.11 -6.22
C SER A 180 -8.67 2.41 -7.44
N MET A 181 -9.77 1.67 -7.59
CA MET A 181 -10.76 1.98 -8.62
C MET A 181 -11.45 3.32 -8.33
N SER A 182 -11.68 3.65 -7.05
CA SER A 182 -12.27 4.91 -6.61
C SER A 182 -11.38 6.09 -7.01
N ALA A 183 -10.07 6.02 -6.73
CA ALA A 183 -9.11 7.06 -7.12
C ALA A 183 -9.08 7.28 -8.65
N ILE A 184 -9.11 6.19 -9.43
CA ILE A 184 -9.12 6.27 -10.90
C ILE A 184 -10.44 6.84 -11.41
N LEU A 185 -11.58 6.47 -10.83
CA LEU A 185 -12.89 7.01 -11.19
C LEU A 185 -12.95 8.51 -10.88
N ARG A 186 -12.45 8.93 -9.73
CA ARG A 186 -12.32 10.34 -9.35
C ARG A 186 -11.49 11.13 -10.37
N LEU A 187 -10.33 10.59 -10.80
CA LEU A 187 -9.51 11.21 -11.83
C LEU A 187 -10.32 11.48 -13.11
N PHE A 188 -11.07 10.51 -13.60
CA PHE A 188 -11.85 10.68 -14.82
C PHE A 188 -12.99 11.70 -14.66
N ASN A 189 -13.71 11.64 -13.53
CA ASN A 189 -14.81 12.57 -13.26
C ASN A 189 -14.30 14.02 -13.14
N THR A 190 -13.13 14.22 -12.54
CA THR A 190 -12.56 15.56 -12.34
C THR A 190 -11.93 16.09 -13.63
N SER A 191 -11.25 15.25 -14.43
CA SER A 191 -10.65 15.66 -15.70
C SER A 191 -11.67 16.09 -16.76
N GLU A 192 -12.92 15.63 -16.65
CA GLU A 192 -14.03 16.08 -17.50
C GLU A 192 -14.52 17.50 -17.12
N GLN A 193 -14.26 17.96 -15.89
CA GLN A 193 -14.74 19.23 -15.35
C GLN A 193 -13.70 20.36 -15.37
N SER A 194 -12.40 20.03 -15.29
CA SER A 194 -11.31 21.03 -15.23
C SER A 194 -10.03 20.53 -15.86
N LYS A 195 -9.34 21.41 -16.63
CA LYS A 195 -8.09 21.09 -17.35
C LYS A 195 -6.82 21.42 -16.55
N GLU A 196 -6.93 22.07 -15.40
CA GLU A 196 -5.76 22.61 -14.65
C GLU A 196 -5.42 21.82 -13.37
N LEU A 197 -6.05 20.66 -13.15
CA LEU A 197 -5.86 19.90 -11.91
C LEU A 197 -4.61 19.00 -11.96
N SER A 198 -3.85 19.01 -10.87
CA SER A 198 -2.76 18.08 -10.64
C SER A 198 -3.30 16.65 -10.53
N ILE A 199 -2.88 15.76 -11.42
CA ILE A 199 -3.28 14.34 -11.40
C ILE A 199 -2.91 13.70 -10.07
N LYS A 200 -1.72 14.03 -9.54
CA LYS A 200 -1.26 13.56 -8.23
C LYS A 200 -2.27 13.94 -7.13
N GLU A 201 -2.68 15.19 -7.07
CA GLU A 201 -3.62 15.66 -6.05
C GLU A 201 -4.98 14.98 -6.16
N VAL A 202 -5.51 14.85 -7.38
CA VAL A 202 -6.79 14.19 -7.61
C VAL A 202 -6.76 12.71 -7.22
N LEU A 203 -5.69 12.00 -7.54
CA LEU A 203 -5.53 10.59 -7.19
C LEU A 203 -5.30 10.37 -5.68
N ASP A 204 -4.73 11.34 -4.98
CA ASP A 204 -4.33 11.22 -3.58
C ASP A 204 -5.28 11.92 -2.59
N THR A 205 -6.33 12.58 -3.08
CA THR A 205 -7.32 13.28 -2.25
C THR A 205 -8.71 12.67 -2.43
N PRO A 206 -9.19 11.84 -1.50
CA PRO A 206 -10.55 11.30 -1.51
C PRO A 206 -11.61 12.40 -1.50
N GLY A 207 -12.72 12.18 -2.20
CA GLY A 207 -13.84 13.11 -2.22
C GLY A 207 -14.61 13.15 -0.88
N GLU A 208 -15.31 14.26 -0.61
CA GLU A 208 -16.09 14.45 0.63
C GLU A 208 -17.23 13.43 0.81
N TYR A 209 -17.64 12.76 -0.26
CA TYR A 209 -18.75 11.78 -0.27
C TYR A 209 -18.27 10.32 -0.37
N GLU A 210 -16.98 10.06 -0.18
CA GLU A 210 -16.48 8.68 -0.14
C GLU A 210 -16.65 8.11 1.27
N ASP A 211 -17.65 7.23 1.46
CA ASP A 211 -17.99 6.61 2.76
C ASP A 211 -16.86 5.77 3.34
N ILE A 212 -15.98 5.21 2.49
CA ILE A 212 -14.84 4.40 2.90
C ILE A 212 -13.60 4.87 2.15
N VAL A 213 -12.69 5.52 2.86
CA VAL A 213 -11.37 5.90 2.35
C VAL A 213 -10.38 4.79 2.68
N THR A 214 -9.81 4.17 1.65
CA THR A 214 -8.78 3.15 1.81
C THR A 214 -7.38 3.75 1.66
N VAL A 215 -6.36 3.04 2.13
CA VAL A 215 -4.95 3.43 1.97
C VAL A 215 -4.59 3.65 0.49
N THR A 216 -5.20 2.88 -0.42
CA THR A 216 -4.98 2.99 -1.86
C THR A 216 -5.69 4.18 -2.52
N ASP A 217 -6.55 4.90 -1.79
CA ASP A 217 -7.16 6.16 -2.22
C ASP A 217 -6.26 7.36 -1.94
N ARG A 218 -5.22 7.17 -1.12
CA ARG A 218 -4.14 8.12 -0.81
C ARG A 218 -2.78 7.44 -0.96
N LEU A 219 -2.56 6.80 -2.09
CA LEU A 219 -1.44 5.88 -2.27
C LEU A 219 -0.08 6.55 -2.06
N ILE A 220 0.13 7.73 -2.64
CA ILE A 220 1.40 8.46 -2.50
C ILE A 220 1.65 8.85 -1.05
N TYR A 221 0.65 9.46 -0.39
CA TYR A 221 0.74 9.83 1.02
C TYR A 221 1.03 8.62 1.91
N SER A 222 0.31 7.52 1.69
CA SER A 222 0.47 6.29 2.47
C SER A 222 1.85 5.65 2.28
N LEU A 223 2.41 5.72 1.05
CA LEU A 223 3.76 5.25 0.77
C LEU A 223 4.83 6.14 1.43
N GLU A 224 4.67 7.47 1.37
CA GLU A 224 5.55 8.42 2.05
C GLU A 224 5.59 8.17 3.55
N GLU A 225 4.44 7.97 4.18
CA GLU A 225 4.32 7.66 5.60
C GLU A 225 4.96 6.29 5.94
N ALA A 226 4.71 5.26 5.12
CA ALA A 226 5.30 3.94 5.31
C ALA A 226 6.84 3.96 5.17
N ILE A 227 7.38 4.71 4.20
CA ILE A 227 8.82 4.92 4.02
C ILE A 227 9.42 5.59 5.27
N GLN A 228 8.76 6.61 5.80
CA GLN A 228 9.22 7.28 7.01
C GLN A 228 9.25 6.32 8.20
N LYS A 229 8.20 5.51 8.38
CA LYS A 229 8.14 4.50 9.44
C LYS A 229 9.17 3.37 9.26
N ALA A 230 9.45 2.95 8.04
CA ALA A 230 10.51 1.99 7.77
C ALA A 230 11.91 2.56 8.14
N LYS A 231 12.17 3.84 7.89
CA LYS A 231 13.40 4.52 8.32
C LYS A 231 13.50 4.58 9.85
N GLU A 232 12.40 4.87 10.56
CA GLU A 232 12.36 4.84 12.03
C GLU A 232 12.68 3.44 12.58
N VAL A 233 12.16 2.38 11.95
CA VAL A 233 12.49 0.97 12.30
C VAL A 233 13.98 0.69 12.14
N ILE A 234 14.60 1.15 11.05
CA ILE A 234 16.05 1.01 10.83
C ILE A 234 16.84 1.74 11.92
N GLN A 235 16.46 2.98 12.25
CA GLN A 235 17.10 3.75 13.33
C GLN A 235 16.99 3.05 14.69
N LEU A 236 15.84 2.45 15.01
CA LEU A 236 15.66 1.66 16.24
C LEU A 236 16.60 0.44 16.28
N LEU A 237 16.80 -0.22 15.13
CA LEU A 237 17.62 -1.44 15.02
C LEU A 237 19.12 -1.17 14.94
N GLU A 238 19.56 0.02 14.51
CA GLU A 238 20.98 0.33 14.28
C GLU A 238 21.87 0.12 15.51
N PRO A 239 21.52 0.61 16.73
CA PRO A 239 22.31 0.34 17.94
C PRO A 239 22.35 -1.14 18.29
N LYS A 240 21.27 -1.88 18.04
CA LYS A 240 21.14 -3.31 18.36
C LYS A 240 21.93 -4.21 17.40
N ASN A 241 22.10 -3.77 16.16
CA ASN A 241 22.91 -4.48 15.17
C ASN A 241 24.42 -4.43 15.50
N LYS A 242 24.88 -3.44 16.29
CA LYS A 242 26.29 -3.24 16.69
C LYS A 242 26.71 -3.97 17.96
N ASN A 243 25.93 -4.93 18.45
CA ASN A 243 26.22 -5.75 19.66
C ASN A 243 26.17 -5.04 21.02
N ASP A 244 25.38 -4.01 21.19
CA ASP A 244 25.22 -3.29 22.45
C ASP A 244 24.01 -3.75 23.27
N PHE A 245 23.94 -5.03 23.65
CA PHE A 245 23.17 -5.45 24.80
C PHE A 245 24.10 -5.99 25.88
N PRO A 246 24.18 -5.36 27.05
CA PRO A 246 24.60 -6.09 28.24
C PRO A 246 23.50 -7.14 28.54
N LEU A 247 23.91 -8.38 28.66
CA LEU A 247 23.10 -9.52 29.11
C LEU A 247 22.46 -9.26 30.49
#